data_3d071603f24bdef53f54da6a83ae568a
#
_entry.id   3d071603f24bdef53f54da6a83ae568a
#
_cell.length_a   1.000
_cell.length_b   1.000
_cell.length_c   1.000
_cell.angle_alpha   90.00
_cell.angle_beta   90.00
_cell.angle_gamma   90.00
#
_symmetry.space_group_name_H-M   'P 1'
#
loop_
_entity.id
_entity.type
_entity.pdbx_description
1 polymer ?
#
loop_
_entity_poly.entity_id
_entity_poly.type
_entity_poly.pdbx_seq_one_letter_code
_entity_poly.pdbx_strand_id
1 'polypeptide(L)'
;RGLGDVYKRQVFGGVSIGKLMFYKRNEKVIRRTHVDDVDAEWKRFEEAKNTAIDQLKVLYDKAIEDVGEANAMIFEIHQMMLDDLDYLESIEGIIRTQNVNAEYAVSTTADNFAQMFASMDDAYMQGRAADVKDVSERVLDILCGVSNGTREMTEPCIVAADDLAPSETVQLDKEKVLGFATMYGSSNSHTAILARTMNIPAVIGMGEALNPKYDGEMAIIDGFTGTLYVDPDEETLAKMQEKRAKDLEQKELLNQLKGKENVTKSGQKINVYANIGNVSDLGAVLKNDAGGVGLFRSEFLYLENSTYPTEEQQFAAYKQVVESMAGKKVIIRTLDIGADKQVDYFNLAKEENPALGYRAIRICLTRPEIFKTQLRALYRASVYGNLSIMFPMIISVKEVRKIKEIIDLAEAEDIFAKAVKKKEAGISIYKENDAMWVACLLYTSDAADDKA
;
A
#
# COMPACT_ATOMS: atom_id res chain seq x y z
N ARG A 1 28.31 9.13 -9.81
CA ARG A 1 27.06 8.31 -9.73
C ARG A 1 25.88 9.27 -9.79
N GLY A 2 24.93 9.03 -10.70
CA GLY A 2 23.88 10.00 -10.99
C GLY A 2 22.82 10.12 -9.88
N LEU A 3 22.24 11.29 -9.74
CA LEU A 3 21.17 11.61 -8.78
C LEU A 3 19.98 10.61 -8.80
N GLY A 4 19.73 9.92 -9.92
CA GLY A 4 18.69 8.91 -10.04
C GLY A 4 18.86 7.65 -9.17
N ASP A 5 20.08 7.27 -8.80
CA ASP A 5 20.33 6.10 -7.96
C ASP A 5 20.11 6.38 -6.47
N VAL A 6 20.21 7.63 -6.04
CA VAL A 6 19.99 8.04 -4.65
C VAL A 6 18.49 7.98 -4.31
N TYR A 7 17.63 8.47 -5.20
CA TYR A 7 16.19 8.46 -4.98
C TYR A 7 15.55 7.05 -4.93
N LYS A 8 16.15 6.08 -5.62
CA LYS A 8 15.66 4.69 -5.61
C LYS A 8 15.90 3.95 -4.28
N ARG A 9 16.83 4.43 -3.46
CA ARG A 9 17.21 3.80 -2.18
C ARG A 9 16.44 4.38 -0.98
N GLN A 10 15.97 5.60 -1.11
CA GLN A 10 15.24 6.29 -0.06
C GLN A 10 13.79 5.81 0.01
N VAL A 11 13.34 5.40 1.20
CA VAL A 11 11.95 4.99 1.45
C VAL A 11 11.22 5.95 2.37
N PHE A 12 11.85 6.30 3.49
CA PHE A 12 11.30 7.21 4.49
C PHE A 12 12.42 8.00 5.14
N GLY A 13 12.21 9.33 5.31
CA GLY A 13 13.19 10.24 5.89
C GLY A 13 13.31 10.10 7.40
N GLY A 14 14.49 10.43 7.92
CA GLY A 14 14.84 10.38 9.32
C GLY A 14 16.25 9.85 9.53
N VAL A 15 16.75 9.92 10.77
CA VAL A 15 18.04 9.36 11.14
C VAL A 15 17.86 8.33 12.24
N SER A 16 18.32 7.11 12.01
CA SER A 16 18.39 6.05 13.01
C SER A 16 19.82 5.65 13.31
N ILE A 17 20.11 5.44 14.59
CA ILE A 17 21.43 5.08 15.09
C ILE A 17 21.27 3.85 15.98
N GLY A 18 21.94 2.76 15.68
CA GLY A 18 21.87 1.51 16.43
C GLY A 18 22.74 0.43 15.82
N LYS A 19 22.78 -0.74 16.46
CA LYS A 19 23.50 -1.89 15.89
C LYS A 19 22.76 -2.48 14.72
N LEU A 20 23.47 -2.95 13.72
CA LEU A 20 22.91 -3.77 12.65
C LEU A 20 22.60 -5.17 13.18
N MET A 21 21.40 -5.65 12.89
CA MET A 21 21.00 -7.03 13.09
C MET A 21 20.62 -7.63 11.76
N PHE A 22 21.42 -8.55 11.25
CA PHE A 22 21.06 -9.27 10.04
C PHE A 22 19.99 -10.31 10.37
N TYR A 23 18.88 -10.18 9.68
CA TYR A 23 17.83 -11.17 9.69
C TYR A 23 18.29 -12.39 8.88
N LYS A 24 18.57 -13.48 9.58
CA LYS A 24 19.06 -14.71 8.97
C LYS A 24 17.88 -15.67 8.82
N ARG A 25 17.61 -16.04 7.59
CA ARG A 25 16.79 -17.23 7.33
C ARG A 25 17.60 -18.47 7.66
N ASN A 26 16.96 -19.45 8.28
CA ASN A 26 17.61 -20.72 8.51
C ASN A 26 17.87 -21.41 7.17
N GLU A 27 19.13 -21.57 6.78
CA GLU A 27 19.49 -22.33 5.58
C GLU A 27 19.06 -23.78 5.78
N LYS A 28 18.09 -24.23 5.00
CA LYS A 28 17.62 -25.61 4.99
C LYS A 28 18.30 -26.33 3.85
N VAL A 29 18.90 -27.45 4.12
CA VAL A 29 19.41 -28.33 3.09
C VAL A 29 18.31 -29.35 2.74
N ILE A 30 17.51 -29.01 1.74
CA ILE A 30 16.49 -29.93 1.24
C ILE A 30 17.18 -31.04 0.44
N ARG A 31 17.05 -32.27 0.94
CA ARG A 31 17.60 -33.44 0.29
C ARG A 31 16.49 -34.24 -0.36
N ARG A 32 16.75 -34.72 -1.59
CA ARG A 32 15.88 -35.68 -2.26
C ARG A 32 16.05 -37.04 -1.58
N THR A 33 15.00 -37.53 -0.93
CA THR A 33 14.99 -38.79 -0.20
C THR A 33 13.89 -39.69 -0.78
N HIS A 34 14.19 -40.98 -0.99
CA HIS A 34 13.20 -41.94 -1.42
C HIS A 34 12.23 -42.27 -0.27
N VAL A 35 10.95 -42.40 -0.60
CA VAL A 35 9.90 -42.80 0.35
C VAL A 35 9.20 -44.05 -0.18
N ASP A 36 8.96 -45.03 0.70
CA ASP A 36 8.30 -46.29 0.36
C ASP A 36 6.77 -46.19 0.39
N ASP A 37 6.22 -45.34 1.26
CA ASP A 37 4.78 -45.07 1.41
C ASP A 37 4.45 -43.66 0.97
N VAL A 38 4.06 -43.49 -0.28
CA VAL A 38 3.72 -42.21 -0.88
C VAL A 38 2.41 -41.63 -0.35
N ASP A 39 1.47 -42.48 0.12
CA ASP A 39 0.22 -42.03 0.69
C ASP A 39 0.43 -41.44 2.10
N ALA A 40 1.28 -42.06 2.91
CA ALA A 40 1.68 -41.52 4.19
C ALA A 40 2.44 -40.18 4.02
N GLU A 41 3.30 -40.08 2.99
CA GLU A 41 4.05 -38.86 2.73
C GLU A 41 3.15 -37.73 2.21
N TRP A 42 2.20 -38.04 1.36
CA TRP A 42 1.19 -37.06 0.95
C TRP A 42 0.39 -36.54 2.15
N LYS A 43 -0.06 -37.42 3.03
CA LYS A 43 -0.77 -37.03 4.22
C LYS A 43 0.07 -36.14 5.14
N ARG A 44 1.38 -36.43 5.28
CA ARG A 44 2.32 -35.60 6.04
C ARG A 44 2.42 -34.19 5.46
N PHE A 45 2.44 -34.07 4.13
CA PHE A 45 2.38 -32.80 3.44
C PHE A 45 1.06 -32.05 3.72
N GLU A 46 -0.08 -32.73 3.63
CA GLU A 46 -1.39 -32.12 3.90
C GLU A 46 -1.50 -31.60 5.33
N GLU A 47 -0.99 -32.34 6.31
CA GLU A 47 -0.94 -31.91 7.72
C GLU A 47 -0.05 -30.66 7.87
N ALA A 48 1.09 -30.62 7.23
CA ALA A 48 1.99 -29.47 7.23
C ALA A 48 1.36 -28.25 6.52
N LYS A 49 0.71 -28.44 5.38
CA LYS A 49 -0.02 -27.41 4.65
C LYS A 49 -1.12 -26.79 5.52
N ASN A 50 -1.95 -27.62 6.14
CA ASN A 50 -3.04 -27.14 7.00
C ASN A 50 -2.51 -26.37 8.21
N THR A 51 -1.42 -26.82 8.82
CA THR A 51 -0.72 -26.07 9.89
C THR A 51 -0.21 -24.73 9.38
N ALA A 52 0.34 -24.66 8.17
CA ALA A 52 0.78 -23.41 7.55
C ALA A 52 -0.39 -22.43 7.33
N ILE A 53 -1.53 -22.93 6.86
CA ILE A 53 -2.76 -22.13 6.68
C ILE A 53 -3.23 -21.55 8.02
N ASP A 54 -3.24 -22.35 9.08
CA ASP A 54 -3.64 -21.87 10.41
C ASP A 54 -2.66 -20.82 10.98
N GLN A 55 -1.37 -20.96 10.72
CA GLN A 55 -0.38 -19.93 11.05
C GLN A 55 -0.63 -18.65 10.26
N LEU A 56 -0.97 -18.72 8.97
CA LEU A 56 -1.29 -17.57 8.13
C LEU A 56 -2.53 -16.82 8.60
N LYS A 57 -3.54 -17.53 9.14
CA LYS A 57 -4.72 -16.90 9.76
C LYS A 57 -4.32 -16.05 10.98
N VAL A 58 -3.46 -16.60 11.84
CA VAL A 58 -2.95 -15.85 13.02
C VAL A 58 -2.16 -14.61 12.58
N LEU A 59 -1.37 -14.71 11.51
CA LEU A 59 -0.63 -13.58 10.96
C LEU A 59 -1.57 -12.55 10.33
N TYR A 60 -2.65 -12.98 9.69
CA TYR A 60 -3.68 -12.10 9.16
C TYR A 60 -4.31 -11.24 10.25
N ASP A 61 -4.77 -11.88 11.34
CA ASP A 61 -5.38 -11.18 12.46
C ASP A 61 -4.41 -10.15 13.08
N LYS A 62 -3.16 -10.53 13.29
CA LYS A 62 -2.11 -9.63 13.78
C LYS A 62 -1.82 -8.49 12.79
N ALA A 63 -1.79 -8.77 11.50
CA ALA A 63 -1.52 -7.76 10.47
C ALA A 63 -2.64 -6.73 10.35
N ILE A 64 -3.90 -7.10 10.58
CA ILE A 64 -5.02 -6.14 10.61
C ILE A 64 -4.75 -5.04 11.65
N GLU A 65 -4.35 -5.44 12.86
CA GLU A 65 -4.05 -4.50 13.94
C GLU A 65 -2.82 -3.63 13.64
N ASP A 66 -1.82 -4.21 12.99
CA ASP A 66 -0.50 -3.66 12.80
C ASP A 66 -0.37 -2.72 11.60
N VAL A 67 -0.91 -3.13 10.44
CA VAL A 67 -0.71 -2.45 9.14
C VAL A 67 -2.02 -2.21 8.38
N GLY A 68 -3.15 -2.60 8.96
CA GLY A 68 -4.50 -2.42 8.40
C GLY A 68 -4.90 -3.53 7.42
N GLU A 69 -6.22 -3.66 7.20
CA GLU A 69 -6.86 -4.74 6.45
C GLU A 69 -6.32 -4.89 5.01
N ALA A 70 -6.12 -3.77 4.30
CA ALA A 70 -5.63 -3.79 2.92
C ALA A 70 -4.24 -4.45 2.78
N ASN A 71 -3.36 -4.27 3.78
CA ASN A 71 -2.05 -4.90 3.77
C ASN A 71 -2.09 -6.33 4.35
N ALA A 72 -3.06 -6.62 5.23
CA ALA A 72 -3.27 -7.95 5.78
C ALA A 72 -3.81 -8.95 4.75
N MET A 73 -4.52 -8.48 3.72
CA MET A 73 -5.07 -9.33 2.64
C MET A 73 -4.03 -10.22 1.95
N ILE A 74 -2.75 -9.87 2.02
CA ILE A 74 -1.68 -10.72 1.49
C ILE A 74 -1.68 -12.12 2.12
N PHE A 75 -2.04 -12.23 3.41
CA PHE A 75 -2.10 -13.51 4.10
C PHE A 75 -3.32 -14.35 3.69
N GLU A 76 -4.43 -13.74 3.26
CA GLU A 76 -5.54 -14.48 2.63
C GLU A 76 -5.11 -15.03 1.26
N ILE A 77 -4.42 -14.22 0.47
CA ILE A 77 -3.89 -14.65 -0.82
C ILE A 77 -2.91 -15.81 -0.62
N HIS A 78 -2.05 -15.74 0.39
CA HIS A 78 -1.11 -16.83 0.74
C HIS A 78 -1.85 -18.11 1.13
N GLN A 79 -2.97 -18.02 1.86
CA GLN A 79 -3.81 -19.19 2.15
C GLN A 79 -4.41 -19.79 0.88
N MET A 80 -4.93 -18.93 -0.03
CA MET A 80 -5.47 -19.37 -1.32
C MET A 80 -4.40 -20.04 -2.20
N MET A 81 -3.16 -19.55 -2.18
CA MET A 81 -2.05 -20.16 -2.94
C MET A 81 -1.71 -21.57 -2.42
N LEU A 82 -1.80 -21.81 -1.12
CA LEU A 82 -1.58 -23.14 -0.53
C LEU A 82 -2.72 -24.13 -0.84
N ASP A 83 -3.90 -23.64 -1.17
CA ASP A 83 -5.06 -24.46 -1.58
C ASP A 83 -5.27 -24.45 -3.10
N ASP A 84 -4.36 -23.85 -3.88
CA ASP A 84 -4.42 -23.82 -5.32
C ASP A 84 -4.23 -25.23 -5.92
N LEU A 85 -5.14 -25.62 -6.83
CA LEU A 85 -5.17 -26.97 -7.39
C LEU A 85 -3.92 -27.30 -8.19
N ASP A 86 -3.41 -26.37 -9.00
CA ASP A 86 -2.23 -26.59 -9.83
C ASP A 86 -0.97 -26.77 -8.96
N TYR A 87 -0.89 -25.99 -7.87
CA TYR A 87 0.19 -26.12 -6.89
C TYR A 87 0.14 -27.47 -6.17
N LEU A 88 -1.03 -27.89 -5.71
CA LEU A 88 -1.23 -29.17 -5.03
C LEU A 88 -0.98 -30.37 -5.95
N GLU A 89 -1.53 -30.35 -7.17
CA GLU A 89 -1.33 -31.41 -8.17
C GLU A 89 0.15 -31.54 -8.55
N SER A 90 0.90 -30.45 -8.63
CA SER A 90 2.33 -30.45 -8.89
C SER A 90 3.10 -31.18 -7.78
N ILE A 91 2.81 -30.89 -6.52
CA ILE A 91 3.47 -31.52 -5.35
C ILE A 91 3.09 -33.01 -5.29
N GLU A 92 1.80 -33.34 -5.40
CA GLU A 92 1.32 -34.70 -5.37
C GLU A 92 1.94 -35.53 -6.51
N GLY A 93 1.98 -34.95 -7.72
CA GLY A 93 2.59 -35.55 -8.88
C GLY A 93 4.06 -35.92 -8.66
N ILE A 94 4.85 -35.02 -8.07
CA ILE A 94 6.26 -35.26 -7.75
C ILE A 94 6.41 -36.38 -6.71
N ILE A 95 5.65 -36.30 -5.60
CA ILE A 95 5.69 -37.33 -4.55
C ILE A 95 5.36 -38.70 -5.12
N ARG A 96 4.24 -38.83 -5.84
CA ARG A 96 3.73 -40.12 -6.34
C ARG A 96 4.51 -40.70 -7.51
N THR A 97 4.97 -39.86 -8.43
CA THR A 97 5.67 -40.37 -9.63
C THR A 97 7.15 -40.65 -9.40
N GLN A 98 7.76 -39.90 -8.46
CA GLN A 98 9.19 -40.04 -8.20
C GLN A 98 9.52 -40.75 -6.88
N ASN A 99 8.50 -41.10 -6.08
CA ASN A 99 8.65 -41.71 -4.74
C ASN A 99 9.63 -40.91 -3.87
N VAL A 100 9.40 -39.58 -3.73
CA VAL A 100 10.28 -38.69 -2.99
C VAL A 100 9.56 -38.01 -1.83
N ASN A 101 10.34 -37.49 -0.89
CA ASN A 101 9.85 -36.80 0.30
C ASN A 101 9.16 -35.46 -0.04
N ALA A 102 8.24 -35.08 0.81
CA ALA A 102 7.44 -33.86 0.66
C ALA A 102 8.29 -32.58 0.60
N GLU A 103 9.37 -32.49 1.37
CA GLU A 103 10.25 -31.32 1.35
C GLU A 103 10.85 -31.08 -0.04
N TYR A 104 11.30 -32.16 -0.70
CA TYR A 104 11.83 -32.03 -2.05
C TYR A 104 10.75 -31.66 -3.06
N ALA A 105 9.55 -32.25 -2.94
CA ALA A 105 8.44 -31.95 -3.82
C ALA A 105 7.99 -30.49 -3.70
N VAL A 106 7.84 -29.98 -2.45
CA VAL A 106 7.46 -28.57 -2.16
C VAL A 106 8.53 -27.62 -2.70
N SER A 107 9.81 -27.87 -2.41
CA SER A 107 10.91 -27.02 -2.87
C SER A 107 10.97 -26.94 -4.40
N THR A 108 10.84 -28.09 -5.08
CA THR A 108 10.87 -28.15 -6.55
C THR A 108 9.68 -27.43 -7.17
N THR A 109 8.47 -27.62 -6.62
CA THR A 109 7.26 -26.93 -7.07
C THR A 109 7.38 -25.43 -6.86
N ALA A 110 7.85 -24.99 -5.68
CA ALA A 110 8.07 -23.58 -5.38
C ALA A 110 9.02 -22.90 -6.38
N ASP A 111 10.13 -23.54 -6.70
CA ASP A 111 11.10 -23.00 -7.68
C ASP A 111 10.50 -22.92 -9.08
N ASN A 112 9.74 -23.96 -9.52
CA ASN A 112 9.08 -23.95 -10.82
C ASN A 112 8.03 -22.84 -10.94
N PHE A 113 7.16 -22.70 -9.95
CA PHE A 113 6.13 -21.66 -9.95
C PHE A 113 6.74 -20.26 -9.83
N ALA A 114 7.74 -20.07 -8.98
CA ALA A 114 8.44 -18.80 -8.86
C ALA A 114 9.13 -18.40 -10.18
N GLN A 115 9.76 -19.36 -10.88
CA GLN A 115 10.36 -19.10 -12.19
C GLN A 115 9.30 -18.79 -13.25
N MET A 116 8.16 -19.49 -13.23
CA MET A 116 7.05 -19.23 -14.13
C MET A 116 6.52 -17.80 -13.94
N PHE A 117 6.21 -17.40 -12.71
CA PHE A 117 5.74 -16.04 -12.41
C PHE A 117 6.78 -14.97 -12.75
N ALA A 118 8.05 -15.20 -12.44
CA ALA A 118 9.12 -14.25 -12.75
C ALA A 118 9.34 -14.06 -14.27
N SER A 119 8.94 -15.03 -15.10
CA SER A 119 9.05 -14.95 -16.56
C SER A 119 7.87 -14.28 -17.25
N MET A 120 6.80 -13.94 -16.51
CA MET A 120 5.64 -13.26 -17.08
C MET A 120 5.95 -11.77 -17.36
N ASP A 121 5.30 -11.21 -18.37
CA ASP A 121 5.49 -9.80 -18.76
C ASP A 121 4.75 -8.79 -17.83
N ASP A 122 3.96 -9.29 -16.88
CA ASP A 122 3.17 -8.49 -15.93
C ASP A 122 3.93 -8.32 -14.61
N ALA A 123 4.20 -7.06 -14.23
CA ALA A 123 4.95 -6.73 -13.00
C ALA A 123 4.24 -7.19 -11.72
N TYR A 124 2.90 -7.26 -11.70
CA TYR A 124 2.12 -7.77 -10.58
C TYR A 124 2.34 -9.29 -10.44
N MET A 125 2.28 -10.02 -11.55
CA MET A 125 2.53 -11.47 -11.57
C MET A 125 3.98 -11.79 -11.22
N GLN A 126 4.95 -10.99 -11.68
CA GLN A 126 6.36 -11.14 -11.25
C GLN A 126 6.53 -11.03 -9.72
N GLY A 127 5.76 -10.15 -9.07
CA GLY A 127 5.74 -10.02 -7.62
C GLY A 127 5.30 -11.31 -6.91
N ARG A 128 4.41 -12.11 -7.53
CA ARG A 128 3.92 -13.38 -6.98
C ARG A 128 4.99 -14.45 -6.84
N ALA A 129 6.11 -14.33 -7.56
CA ALA A 129 7.24 -15.24 -7.41
C ALA A 129 7.80 -15.23 -5.97
N ALA A 130 7.82 -14.08 -5.32
CA ALA A 130 8.24 -13.96 -3.93
C ALA A 130 7.20 -14.56 -2.97
N ASP A 131 5.91 -14.36 -3.25
CA ASP A 131 4.82 -14.88 -2.43
C ASP A 131 4.81 -16.42 -2.42
N VAL A 132 4.96 -17.06 -3.60
CA VAL A 132 5.08 -18.54 -3.71
C VAL A 132 6.23 -19.05 -2.85
N LYS A 133 7.37 -18.37 -2.87
CA LYS A 133 8.52 -18.75 -2.04
C LYS A 133 8.21 -18.61 -0.56
N ASP A 134 7.59 -17.52 -0.12
CA ASP A 134 7.23 -17.29 1.28
C ASP A 134 6.30 -18.38 1.83
N VAL A 135 5.22 -18.72 1.09
CA VAL A 135 4.28 -19.76 1.53
C VAL A 135 4.89 -21.14 1.53
N SER A 136 5.72 -21.46 0.52
CA SER A 136 6.40 -22.75 0.43
C SER A 136 7.46 -22.92 1.50
N GLU A 137 8.23 -21.87 1.81
CA GLU A 137 9.20 -21.85 2.91
C GLU A 137 8.52 -22.17 4.25
N ARG A 138 7.33 -21.63 4.49
CA ARG A 138 6.53 -21.93 5.70
C ARG A 138 6.16 -23.40 5.80
N VAL A 139 5.72 -24.01 4.72
CA VAL A 139 5.42 -25.45 4.69
C VAL A 139 6.69 -26.26 4.93
N LEU A 140 7.82 -25.87 4.32
CA LEU A 140 9.12 -26.51 4.53
C LEU A 140 9.61 -26.40 5.97
N ASP A 141 9.38 -25.26 6.65
CA ASP A 141 9.70 -25.10 8.09
C ASP A 141 8.98 -26.14 8.94
N ILE A 142 7.70 -26.34 8.66
CA ILE A 142 6.88 -27.30 9.40
C ILE A 142 7.32 -28.73 9.09
N LEU A 143 7.54 -29.07 7.82
CA LEU A 143 8.02 -30.39 7.41
C LEU A 143 9.38 -30.75 8.01
N CYS A 144 10.29 -29.78 8.06
CA CYS A 144 11.63 -29.97 8.63
C CYS A 144 11.65 -29.87 10.17
N GLY A 145 10.53 -29.54 10.82
CA GLY A 145 10.49 -29.35 12.27
C GLY A 145 11.34 -28.16 12.75
N VAL A 146 11.58 -27.22 11.86
CA VAL A 146 12.33 -25.99 12.18
C VAL A 146 11.33 -24.99 12.77
N SER A 147 11.47 -24.69 14.06
CA SER A 147 10.72 -23.55 14.60
C SER A 147 11.28 -22.27 13.95
N ASN A 148 10.38 -21.41 13.47
CA ASN A 148 10.75 -20.07 13.01
C ASN A 148 11.32 -19.27 14.17
N GLY A 149 12.58 -19.54 14.51
CA GLY A 149 13.35 -18.79 15.47
C GLY A 149 13.74 -17.46 14.84
N THR A 150 12.81 -16.50 14.85
CA THR A 150 13.21 -15.10 14.77
C THR A 150 14.25 -14.89 15.86
N ARG A 151 15.48 -14.47 15.48
CA ARG A 151 16.46 -14.03 16.47
C ARG A 151 15.77 -13.00 17.36
N GLU A 152 15.54 -13.33 18.63
CA GLU A 152 14.92 -12.40 19.55
C GLU A 152 15.70 -11.09 19.54
N MET A 153 15.04 -10.01 19.20
CA MET A 153 15.62 -8.67 19.32
C MET A 153 15.73 -8.34 20.81
N THR A 154 16.93 -8.49 21.37
CA THR A 154 17.18 -8.21 22.79
C THR A 154 17.29 -6.72 23.08
N GLU A 155 17.74 -5.92 22.08
CA GLU A 155 17.92 -4.48 22.17
C GLU A 155 17.41 -3.80 20.88
N PRO A 156 17.07 -2.49 20.93
CA PRO A 156 16.70 -1.75 19.72
C PRO A 156 17.80 -1.77 18.67
N CYS A 157 17.47 -2.14 17.43
CA CYS A 157 18.44 -2.36 16.37
C CYS A 157 17.92 -1.93 14.99
N ILE A 158 18.86 -1.78 14.05
CA ILE A 158 18.58 -1.60 12.64
C ILE A 158 18.51 -2.98 12.00
N VAL A 159 17.37 -3.35 11.43
CA VAL A 159 17.17 -4.66 10.80
C VAL A 159 17.76 -4.62 9.39
N ALA A 160 18.73 -5.47 9.13
CA ALA A 160 19.34 -5.68 7.81
C ALA A 160 18.89 -7.04 7.26
N ALA A 161 18.53 -7.10 5.98
CA ALA A 161 18.11 -8.34 5.32
C ALA A 161 18.41 -8.29 3.82
N ASP A 162 18.31 -9.45 3.16
CA ASP A 162 18.30 -9.48 1.69
C ASP A 162 17.05 -8.79 1.16
N ASP A 163 15.89 -9.26 1.57
CA ASP A 163 14.57 -8.63 1.51
C ASP A 163 13.71 -9.29 2.61
N LEU A 164 12.67 -8.64 3.08
CA LEU A 164 11.78 -9.20 4.09
C LEU A 164 10.46 -9.58 3.47
N ALA A 165 10.06 -10.84 3.67
CA ALA A 165 8.74 -11.32 3.28
C ALA A 165 7.65 -10.73 4.19
N PRO A 166 6.39 -10.69 3.75
CA PRO A 166 5.26 -10.22 4.56
C PRO A 166 5.17 -10.91 5.92
N SER A 167 5.35 -12.21 5.93
CA SER A 167 5.30 -13.04 7.14
C SER A 167 6.42 -12.74 8.13
N GLU A 168 7.59 -12.35 7.64
CA GLU A 168 8.74 -11.96 8.46
C GLU A 168 8.53 -10.58 9.07
N THR A 169 7.98 -9.62 8.28
CA THR A 169 7.75 -8.24 8.74
C THR A 169 6.77 -8.14 9.90
N VAL A 170 5.71 -8.97 9.90
CA VAL A 170 4.70 -9.00 10.97
C VAL A 170 5.22 -9.65 12.26
N GLN A 171 6.26 -10.48 12.16
CA GLN A 171 6.87 -11.13 13.32
C GLN A 171 7.89 -10.27 14.06
N LEU A 172 8.36 -9.17 13.45
CA LEU A 172 9.31 -8.25 14.08
C LEU A 172 8.69 -7.54 15.29
N ASP A 173 9.50 -7.36 16.34
CA ASP A 173 9.15 -6.51 17.48
C ASP A 173 9.31 -5.03 17.08
N LYS A 174 8.18 -4.40 16.74
CA LYS A 174 8.15 -3.03 16.21
C LYS A 174 8.71 -1.99 17.17
N GLU A 175 8.66 -2.23 18.47
CA GLU A 175 9.20 -1.30 19.46
C GLU A 175 10.73 -1.28 19.46
N LYS A 176 11.35 -2.37 18.96
CA LYS A 176 12.81 -2.52 18.89
C LYS A 176 13.39 -2.26 17.50
N VAL A 177 12.56 -2.10 16.46
CA VAL A 177 13.06 -1.78 15.13
C VAL A 177 13.33 -0.28 15.01
N LEU A 178 14.58 0.11 14.86
CA LEU A 178 15.00 1.50 14.64
C LEU A 178 14.97 1.92 13.18
N GLY A 179 15.13 0.98 12.26
CA GLY A 179 15.13 1.23 10.82
C GLY A 179 15.41 -0.05 10.03
N PHE A 180 15.27 0.04 8.70
CA PHE A 180 15.50 -1.08 7.79
C PHE A 180 16.59 -0.79 6.77
N ALA A 181 17.43 -1.77 6.49
CA ALA A 181 18.39 -1.78 5.40
C ALA A 181 18.24 -3.08 4.60
N THR A 182 17.95 -3.02 3.30
CA THR A 182 17.81 -4.25 2.49
C THR A 182 18.72 -4.26 1.28
N MET A 183 19.21 -5.47 0.92
CA MET A 183 20.02 -5.69 -0.29
C MET A 183 19.19 -5.50 -1.54
N TYR A 184 17.97 -6.04 -1.55
CA TYR A 184 17.02 -5.99 -2.65
C TYR A 184 15.77 -5.22 -2.24
N GLY A 185 14.78 -5.21 -3.11
CA GLY A 185 13.51 -4.53 -2.87
C GLY A 185 13.37 -3.23 -3.65
N SER A 186 12.14 -2.78 -3.76
CA SER A 186 11.74 -1.53 -4.41
C SER A 186 10.98 -0.62 -3.45
N SER A 187 10.67 0.59 -3.87
CA SER A 187 9.83 1.50 -3.08
C SER A 187 8.44 0.94 -2.72
N ASN A 188 8.03 -0.13 -3.39
CA ASN A 188 6.76 -0.81 -3.17
C ASN A 188 6.92 -2.19 -2.50
N SER A 189 8.13 -2.55 -2.04
CA SER A 189 8.36 -3.78 -1.28
C SER A 189 7.65 -3.73 0.08
N HIS A 190 7.38 -4.91 0.65
CA HIS A 190 6.74 -5.01 1.97
C HIS A 190 7.55 -4.31 3.06
N THR A 191 8.88 -4.40 3.02
CA THR A 191 9.77 -3.66 3.93
C THR A 191 9.58 -2.15 3.80
N ALA A 192 9.44 -1.64 2.57
CA ALA A 192 9.23 -0.22 2.32
C ALA A 192 7.87 0.26 2.85
N ILE A 193 6.82 -0.53 2.67
CA ILE A 193 5.48 -0.25 3.19
C ILE A 193 5.52 -0.23 4.72
N LEU A 194 6.13 -1.23 5.34
CA LEU A 194 6.25 -1.31 6.79
C LEU A 194 7.01 -0.11 7.38
N ALA A 195 8.13 0.26 6.78
CA ALA A 195 8.93 1.42 7.22
C ALA A 195 8.11 2.72 7.19
N ARG A 196 7.31 2.93 6.14
CA ARG A 196 6.39 4.08 6.05
C ARG A 196 5.31 4.03 7.11
N THR A 197 4.70 2.87 7.32
CA THR A 197 3.65 2.70 8.33
C THR A 197 4.18 2.96 9.74
N MET A 198 5.39 2.51 10.04
CA MET A 198 6.06 2.73 11.31
C MET A 198 6.68 4.13 11.44
N ASN A 199 6.77 4.90 10.35
CA ASN A 199 7.46 6.21 10.29
C ASN A 199 8.94 6.13 10.72
N ILE A 200 9.64 5.05 10.33
CA ILE A 200 11.06 4.84 10.62
C ILE A 200 11.90 4.89 9.35
N PRO A 201 13.18 5.34 9.45
CA PRO A 201 14.07 5.41 8.30
C PRO A 201 14.32 4.04 7.67
N ALA A 202 14.33 3.99 6.34
CA ALA A 202 14.69 2.79 5.60
C ALA A 202 15.47 3.10 4.33
N VAL A 203 16.44 2.25 4.05
CA VAL A 203 17.27 2.27 2.83
C VAL A 203 17.19 0.88 2.20
N ILE A 204 16.76 0.83 0.95
CA ILE A 204 16.52 -0.42 0.22
C ILE A 204 17.35 -0.51 -1.06
N GLY A 205 17.53 -1.71 -1.59
CA GLY A 205 18.22 -1.91 -2.85
C GLY A 205 19.72 -1.59 -2.78
N MET A 206 20.35 -1.87 -1.63
CA MET A 206 21.77 -1.59 -1.42
C MET A 206 22.72 -2.57 -2.16
N GLY A 207 22.17 -3.71 -2.63
CA GLY A 207 22.96 -4.76 -3.28
C GLY A 207 24.06 -5.30 -2.36
N GLU A 208 25.15 -5.74 -2.95
CA GLU A 208 26.31 -6.36 -2.26
C GLU A 208 27.02 -5.41 -1.26
N ALA A 209 26.69 -4.10 -1.27
CA ALA A 209 27.24 -3.17 -0.29
C ALA A 209 26.76 -3.47 1.13
N LEU A 210 25.56 -4.04 1.28
CA LEU A 210 25.04 -4.53 2.55
C LEU A 210 25.54 -5.95 2.78
N ASN A 211 26.61 -6.08 3.56
CA ASN A 211 27.29 -7.37 3.74
C ASN A 211 27.01 -7.95 5.13
N PRO A 212 26.64 -9.23 5.27
CA PRO A 212 26.38 -9.88 6.55
C PRO A 212 27.53 -9.84 7.57
N LYS A 213 28.77 -9.58 7.12
CA LYS A 213 29.92 -9.38 8.03
C LYS A 213 29.76 -8.19 8.98
N TYR A 214 28.84 -7.27 8.67
CA TYR A 214 28.56 -6.10 9.50
C TYR A 214 27.52 -6.38 10.61
N ASP A 215 27.10 -7.65 10.79
CA ASP A 215 26.17 -8.05 11.85
C ASP A 215 26.74 -7.70 13.23
N GLY A 216 25.99 -6.93 14.00
CA GLY A 216 26.39 -6.45 15.32
C GLY A 216 27.16 -5.13 15.34
N GLU A 217 27.62 -4.62 14.18
CA GLU A 217 28.33 -3.34 14.08
C GLU A 217 27.38 -2.16 14.32
N MET A 218 27.94 -1.08 14.88
CA MET A 218 27.22 0.19 15.00
C MET A 218 26.95 0.77 13.61
N ALA A 219 25.73 1.21 13.37
CA ALA A 219 25.36 1.78 12.09
C ALA A 219 24.42 2.99 12.23
N ILE A 220 24.38 3.78 11.17
CA ILE A 220 23.50 4.93 11.03
C ILE A 220 22.78 4.84 9.70
N ILE A 221 21.44 4.90 9.72
CA ILE A 221 20.63 5.14 8.52
C ILE A 221 20.32 6.63 8.44
N ASP A 222 20.75 7.27 7.38
CA ASP A 222 20.26 8.57 6.95
C ASP A 222 19.22 8.39 5.84
N GLY A 223 17.95 8.30 6.24
CA GLY A 223 16.82 8.14 5.32
C GLY A 223 16.58 9.37 4.43
N PHE A 224 17.11 10.55 4.76
CA PHE A 224 17.01 11.74 3.91
C PHE A 224 17.92 11.67 2.70
N THR A 225 19.05 10.99 2.81
CA THR A 225 20.03 10.83 1.72
C THR A 225 20.07 9.42 1.15
N GLY A 226 19.36 8.46 1.77
CA GLY A 226 19.41 7.05 1.38
C GLY A 226 20.79 6.42 1.65
N THR A 227 21.45 6.80 2.73
CA THR A 227 22.82 6.37 3.06
C THR A 227 22.84 5.53 4.33
N LEU A 228 23.57 4.43 4.30
CA LEU A 228 23.93 3.63 5.47
C LEU A 228 25.41 3.84 5.77
N TYR A 229 25.71 4.24 7.00
CA TYR A 229 27.07 4.28 7.55
C TYR A 229 27.23 3.08 8.46
N VAL A 230 28.31 2.33 8.30
CA VAL A 230 28.68 1.19 9.16
C VAL A 230 30.03 1.54 9.82
N ASP A 231 30.16 1.26 11.11
CA ASP A 231 31.30 1.62 11.94
C ASP A 231 31.69 3.10 11.75
N PRO A 232 30.74 4.06 12.01
CA PRO A 232 31.01 5.48 11.81
C PRO A 232 32.02 5.99 12.79
N ASP A 233 32.90 6.89 12.33
CA ASP A 233 33.82 7.62 13.20
C ASP A 233 33.05 8.58 14.13
N GLU A 234 33.74 9.08 15.16
CA GLU A 234 33.12 9.95 16.19
C GLU A 234 32.57 11.25 15.57
N GLU A 235 33.21 11.81 14.55
CA GLU A 235 32.77 13.03 13.87
C GLU A 235 31.44 12.79 13.12
N THR A 236 31.39 11.71 12.34
CA THR A 236 30.15 11.30 11.62
C THR A 236 29.02 11.00 12.60
N LEU A 237 29.32 10.28 13.69
CA LEU A 237 28.35 9.94 14.71
C LEU A 237 27.77 11.22 15.36
N ALA A 238 28.63 12.16 15.78
CA ALA A 238 28.19 13.42 16.39
C ALA A 238 27.34 14.26 15.44
N LYS A 239 27.73 14.37 14.17
CA LYS A 239 26.97 15.09 13.15
C LYS A 239 25.60 14.48 12.92
N MET A 240 25.48 13.15 12.90
CA MET A 240 24.20 12.46 12.69
C MET A 240 23.31 12.47 13.93
N GLN A 241 23.89 12.48 15.13
CA GLN A 241 23.16 12.72 16.37
C GLN A 241 22.54 14.13 16.41
N GLU A 242 23.30 15.15 16.00
CA GLU A 242 22.78 16.52 15.87
C GLU A 242 21.65 16.61 14.84
N LYS A 243 21.83 15.96 13.67
CA LYS A 243 20.80 15.90 12.62
C LYS A 243 19.53 15.22 13.13
N ARG A 244 19.67 14.09 13.86
CA ARG A 244 18.56 13.37 14.49
C ARG A 244 17.84 14.24 15.52
N ALA A 245 18.57 14.92 16.38
CA ALA A 245 18.00 15.81 17.39
C ALA A 245 17.18 16.94 16.77
N LYS A 246 17.69 17.58 15.72
CA LYS A 246 16.95 18.61 14.95
C LYS A 246 15.67 18.06 14.28
N ASP A 247 15.76 16.86 13.71
CA ASP A 247 14.57 16.20 13.10
C ASP A 247 13.50 15.90 14.15
N LEU A 248 13.89 15.38 15.31
CA LEU A 248 12.98 15.11 16.42
C LEU A 248 12.38 16.40 17.00
N GLU A 249 13.17 17.45 17.19
CA GLU A 249 12.68 18.75 17.62
C GLU A 249 11.66 19.34 16.63
N GLN A 250 11.96 19.25 15.33
CA GLN A 250 11.03 19.70 14.30
C GLN A 250 9.72 18.90 14.30
N LYS A 251 9.79 17.57 14.46
CA LYS A 251 8.60 16.72 14.58
C LYS A 251 7.78 17.08 15.81
N GLU A 252 8.43 17.35 16.94
CA GLU A 252 7.76 17.76 18.17
C GLU A 252 7.08 19.14 18.02
N LEU A 253 7.76 20.11 17.41
CA LEU A 253 7.18 21.40 17.08
C LEU A 253 5.94 21.27 16.18
N LEU A 254 5.99 20.39 15.18
CA LEU A 254 4.83 20.10 14.33
C LEU A 254 3.69 19.45 15.12
N ASN A 255 3.99 18.54 16.04
CA ASN A 255 2.98 17.94 16.92
C ASN A 255 2.29 18.99 17.81
N GLN A 256 3.02 20.00 18.27
CA GLN A 256 2.45 21.09 19.06
C GLN A 256 1.49 22.00 18.27
N LEU A 257 1.50 21.91 16.94
CA LEU A 257 0.56 22.65 16.08
C LEU A 257 -0.82 21.96 15.99
N LYS A 258 -0.93 20.70 16.39
CA LYS A 258 -2.21 19.99 16.38
C LYS A 258 -3.21 20.68 17.29
N GLY A 259 -4.45 20.78 16.83
CA GLY A 259 -5.52 21.47 17.54
C GLY A 259 -5.45 23.00 17.48
N LYS A 260 -4.40 23.58 16.86
CA LYS A 260 -4.31 25.03 16.69
C LYS A 260 -4.94 25.50 15.39
N GLU A 261 -5.53 26.68 15.41
CA GLU A 261 -6.05 27.28 14.18
C GLU A 261 -4.91 27.63 13.22
N ASN A 262 -5.10 27.29 11.94
CA ASN A 262 -4.18 27.67 10.88
C ASN A 262 -4.46 29.13 10.47
N VAL A 263 -3.62 30.05 10.93
CA VAL A 263 -3.73 31.48 10.64
C VAL A 263 -2.43 32.02 10.06
N THR A 264 -2.53 32.94 9.11
CA THR A 264 -1.38 33.67 8.58
C THR A 264 -0.83 34.63 9.63
N LYS A 265 0.36 35.21 9.38
CA LYS A 265 0.91 36.30 10.24
C LYS A 265 0.02 37.51 10.29
N SER A 266 -0.83 37.74 9.28
CA SER A 266 -1.83 38.84 9.25
C SER A 266 -3.14 38.46 9.93
N GLY A 267 -3.28 37.30 10.55
CA GLY A 267 -4.49 36.86 11.24
C GLY A 267 -5.56 36.24 10.33
N GLN A 268 -5.29 36.01 9.04
CA GLN A 268 -6.23 35.38 8.14
C GLN A 268 -6.25 33.88 8.39
N LYS A 269 -7.42 33.29 8.60
CA LYS A 269 -7.62 31.85 8.73
C LYS A 269 -7.47 31.12 7.39
N ILE A 270 -6.66 30.08 7.37
CA ILE A 270 -6.43 29.22 6.21
C ILE A 270 -6.90 27.80 6.56
N ASN A 271 -7.71 27.22 5.69
CA ASN A 271 -8.13 25.84 5.86
C ASN A 271 -7.07 24.90 5.26
N VAL A 272 -6.55 23.98 6.07
CA VAL A 272 -5.58 22.97 5.65
C VAL A 272 -6.27 21.61 5.67
N TYR A 273 -6.34 20.96 4.52
CA TYR A 273 -7.03 19.69 4.32
C TYR A 273 -6.06 18.60 3.86
N ALA A 274 -6.39 17.34 4.17
CA ALA A 274 -5.63 16.19 3.71
C ALA A 274 -5.95 15.81 2.26
N ASN A 275 -4.98 15.25 1.56
CA ASN A 275 -5.13 14.57 0.28
C ASN A 275 -4.98 13.07 0.54
N ILE A 276 -5.99 12.27 0.21
CA ILE A 276 -6.03 10.83 0.47
C ILE A 276 -6.40 10.05 -0.79
N GLY A 277 -5.88 8.82 -0.89
CA GLY A 277 -6.13 7.91 -1.99
C GLY A 277 -7.15 6.83 -1.65
N ASN A 278 -7.14 6.36 -0.41
CA ASN A 278 -8.03 5.29 0.05
C ASN A 278 -8.51 5.53 1.49
N VAL A 279 -9.36 4.63 1.97
CA VAL A 279 -9.95 4.71 3.31
C VAL A 279 -8.91 4.51 4.41
N SER A 280 -7.87 3.71 4.16
CA SER A 280 -6.80 3.43 5.13
C SER A 280 -5.99 4.68 5.51
N ASP A 281 -5.98 5.70 4.67
CA ASP A 281 -5.31 6.98 4.96
C ASP A 281 -5.98 7.78 6.10
N LEU A 282 -7.25 7.45 6.44
CA LEU A 282 -8.02 8.17 7.46
C LEU A 282 -7.35 8.17 8.84
N GLY A 283 -6.71 7.07 9.22
CA GLY A 283 -5.96 6.99 10.47
C GLY A 283 -4.90 8.09 10.57
N ALA A 284 -4.15 8.33 9.50
CA ALA A 284 -3.15 9.40 9.42
C ALA A 284 -3.79 10.79 9.41
N VAL A 285 -4.91 10.96 8.70
CA VAL A 285 -5.67 12.23 8.65
C VAL A 285 -6.13 12.65 10.04
N LEU A 286 -6.74 11.72 10.79
CA LEU A 286 -7.23 11.97 12.15
C LEU A 286 -6.08 12.17 13.13
N LYS A 287 -5.03 11.35 13.06
CA LYS A 287 -3.82 11.47 13.89
C LYS A 287 -3.14 12.83 13.75
N ASN A 288 -3.16 13.41 12.56
CA ASN A 288 -2.55 14.73 12.27
C ASN A 288 -3.52 15.89 12.36
N ASP A 289 -4.73 15.67 12.83
CA ASP A 289 -5.78 16.69 13.05
C ASP A 289 -6.03 17.56 11.80
N ALA A 290 -6.16 16.95 10.65
CA ALA A 290 -6.49 17.65 9.42
C ALA A 290 -7.86 18.34 9.55
N GLY A 291 -7.99 19.55 9.00
CA GLY A 291 -9.23 20.32 9.00
C GLY A 291 -10.36 19.69 8.18
N GLY A 292 -10.03 18.68 7.37
CA GLY A 292 -10.95 17.95 6.51
C GLY A 292 -10.18 17.13 5.48
N VAL A 293 -10.90 16.57 4.53
CA VAL A 293 -10.35 15.93 3.32
C VAL A 293 -10.56 16.87 2.14
N GLY A 294 -9.49 17.46 1.63
CA GLY A 294 -9.52 18.39 0.50
C GLY A 294 -9.55 17.69 -0.85
N LEU A 295 -9.07 16.45 -0.88
CA LEU A 295 -9.13 15.60 -2.06
C LEU A 295 -9.14 14.12 -1.64
N PHE A 296 -10.25 13.43 -1.95
CA PHE A 296 -10.27 11.98 -2.01
C PHE A 296 -10.17 11.55 -3.48
N ARG A 297 -9.12 10.82 -3.82
CA ARG A 297 -8.85 10.35 -5.18
C ARG A 297 -9.60 9.06 -5.45
N SER A 298 -10.86 9.17 -5.92
CA SER A 298 -11.74 8.02 -6.10
C SER A 298 -11.28 7.02 -7.15
N GLU A 299 -10.34 7.39 -8.00
CA GLU A 299 -9.79 6.48 -9.01
C GLU A 299 -9.10 5.24 -8.42
N PHE A 300 -8.61 5.28 -7.18
CA PHE A 300 -8.06 4.10 -6.52
C PHE A 300 -9.07 2.96 -6.39
N LEU A 301 -10.36 3.29 -6.18
CA LEU A 301 -11.43 2.28 -6.17
C LEU A 301 -11.56 1.54 -7.50
N TYR A 302 -11.19 2.18 -8.60
CA TYR A 302 -11.20 1.58 -9.93
C TYR A 302 -9.90 0.82 -10.22
N LEU A 303 -8.76 1.30 -9.70
CA LEU A 303 -7.45 0.68 -9.90
C LEU A 303 -7.29 -0.62 -9.11
N GLU A 304 -7.95 -0.75 -7.98
CA GLU A 304 -7.89 -1.91 -7.09
C GLU A 304 -8.87 -3.03 -7.48
N ASN A 305 -9.73 -2.80 -8.47
CA ASN A 305 -10.71 -3.77 -8.95
C ASN A 305 -10.42 -4.22 -10.38
N SER A 306 -10.77 -5.46 -10.69
CA SER A 306 -10.70 -6.03 -12.06
C SER A 306 -11.90 -5.68 -12.94
N THR A 307 -12.93 -5.05 -12.37
CA THR A 307 -14.16 -4.60 -13.04
C THR A 307 -14.58 -3.24 -12.51
N TYR A 308 -15.57 -2.60 -13.14
CA TYR A 308 -16.13 -1.36 -12.61
C TYR A 308 -16.64 -1.56 -11.18
N PRO A 309 -16.21 -0.75 -10.19
CA PRO A 309 -16.71 -0.85 -8.83
C PRO A 309 -18.21 -0.59 -8.79
N THR A 310 -18.92 -1.44 -8.07
CA THR A 310 -20.37 -1.33 -7.92
C THR A 310 -20.75 -0.08 -7.13
N GLU A 311 -22.02 0.32 -7.20
CA GLU A 311 -22.54 1.44 -6.39
C GLU A 311 -22.35 1.20 -4.89
N GLU A 312 -22.55 -0.04 -4.41
CA GLU A 312 -22.38 -0.39 -3.00
C GLU A 312 -20.93 -0.30 -2.53
N GLN A 313 -19.98 -0.78 -3.34
CA GLN A 313 -18.54 -0.67 -3.03
C GLN A 313 -18.12 0.80 -2.92
N GLN A 314 -18.54 1.62 -3.88
CA GLN A 314 -18.25 3.06 -3.86
C GLN A 314 -18.93 3.75 -2.68
N PHE A 315 -20.21 3.44 -2.43
CA PHE A 315 -20.96 4.00 -1.32
C PHE A 315 -20.34 3.66 0.04
N ALA A 316 -19.92 2.41 0.25
CA ALA A 316 -19.28 1.98 1.48
C ALA A 316 -18.01 2.80 1.77
N ALA A 317 -17.13 2.94 0.77
CA ALA A 317 -15.90 3.72 0.89
C ALA A 317 -16.18 5.20 1.17
N TYR A 318 -17.07 5.83 0.41
CA TYR A 318 -17.39 7.25 0.59
C TYR A 318 -18.08 7.53 1.93
N LYS A 319 -19.02 6.67 2.33
CA LYS A 319 -19.68 6.75 3.62
C LYS A 319 -18.68 6.69 4.77
N GLN A 320 -17.78 5.72 4.75
CA GLN A 320 -16.77 5.54 5.78
C GLN A 320 -15.89 6.79 5.93
N VAL A 321 -15.43 7.38 4.82
CA VAL A 321 -14.65 8.61 4.86
C VAL A 321 -15.45 9.76 5.47
N VAL A 322 -16.68 9.96 5.04
CA VAL A 322 -17.53 11.07 5.49
C VAL A 322 -17.89 10.94 6.97
N GLU A 323 -18.25 9.75 7.42
CA GLU A 323 -18.55 9.47 8.84
C GLU A 323 -17.34 9.68 9.73
N SER A 324 -16.16 9.12 9.33
CA SER A 324 -14.92 9.23 10.10
C SER A 324 -14.46 10.69 10.28
N MET A 325 -14.79 11.57 9.34
CA MET A 325 -14.44 12.99 9.43
C MET A 325 -15.38 13.80 10.35
N ALA A 326 -16.43 13.18 10.91
CA ALA A 326 -17.28 13.76 11.97
C ALA A 326 -17.77 15.20 11.67
N GLY A 327 -18.27 15.44 10.46
CA GLY A 327 -18.79 16.74 10.01
C GLY A 327 -17.73 17.70 9.46
N LYS A 328 -16.42 17.40 9.55
CA LYS A 328 -15.39 18.13 8.82
C LYS A 328 -15.62 17.96 7.31
N LYS A 329 -15.16 18.91 6.52
CA LYS A 329 -15.37 18.91 5.06
C LYS A 329 -14.64 17.74 4.40
N VAL A 330 -15.33 17.07 3.49
CA VAL A 330 -14.77 16.01 2.62
C VAL A 330 -15.07 16.36 1.17
N ILE A 331 -14.02 16.47 0.35
CA ILE A 331 -14.15 16.70 -1.09
C ILE A 331 -13.75 15.39 -1.78
N ILE A 332 -14.69 14.80 -2.52
CA ILE A 332 -14.44 13.58 -3.29
C ILE A 332 -14.39 13.94 -4.77
N ARG A 333 -13.27 13.62 -5.42
CA ARG A 333 -13.09 13.79 -6.86
C ARG A 333 -13.78 12.65 -7.59
N THR A 334 -14.57 12.96 -8.61
CA THR A 334 -15.09 11.93 -9.52
C THR A 334 -13.97 11.32 -10.33
N LEU A 335 -14.26 10.23 -11.02
CA LEU A 335 -13.32 9.46 -11.82
C LEU A 335 -12.29 10.33 -12.56
N ASP A 336 -11.00 10.05 -12.34
CA ASP A 336 -9.86 10.67 -13.05
C ASP A 336 -8.91 9.59 -13.60
N ILE A 337 -9.43 8.75 -14.49
CA ILE A 337 -8.68 7.71 -15.21
C ILE A 337 -8.49 8.17 -16.66
N GLY A 338 -7.35 7.84 -17.23
CA GLY A 338 -6.96 8.07 -18.61
C GLY A 338 -6.06 6.94 -19.10
N ALA A 339 -5.56 7.04 -20.34
CA ALA A 339 -4.70 6.03 -20.96
C ALA A 339 -3.30 5.89 -20.28
N ASP A 340 -2.96 6.79 -19.36
CA ASP A 340 -1.77 6.76 -18.50
C ASP A 340 -1.87 5.76 -17.35
N LYS A 341 -3.10 5.32 -17.01
CA LYS A 341 -3.37 4.33 -15.98
C LYS A 341 -3.84 3.05 -16.64
N GLN A 342 -3.10 1.97 -16.42
CA GLN A 342 -3.43 0.66 -17.00
C GLN A 342 -4.64 0.07 -16.24
N VAL A 343 -5.82 0.24 -16.83
CA VAL A 343 -7.08 -0.32 -16.35
C VAL A 343 -7.77 -0.98 -17.55
N ASP A 344 -7.47 -2.27 -17.75
CA ASP A 344 -7.82 -3.00 -18.97
C ASP A 344 -9.32 -3.00 -19.28
N TYR A 345 -10.17 -3.13 -18.26
CA TYR A 345 -11.63 -3.15 -18.45
C TYR A 345 -12.22 -1.81 -18.93
N PHE A 346 -11.44 -0.70 -18.90
CA PHE A 346 -11.86 0.56 -19.54
C PHE A 346 -11.71 0.53 -21.04
N ASN A 347 -10.87 -0.35 -21.61
CA ASN A 347 -10.57 -0.43 -23.03
C ASN A 347 -10.26 0.94 -23.64
N LEU A 348 -9.33 1.68 -23.02
CA LEU A 348 -8.89 2.98 -23.52
C LEU A 348 -7.82 2.78 -24.60
N ALA A 349 -7.96 3.51 -25.70
CA ALA A 349 -6.95 3.52 -26.74
C ALA A 349 -5.65 4.13 -26.18
N LYS A 350 -4.50 3.64 -26.64
CA LYS A 350 -3.20 4.20 -26.30
C LYS A 350 -3.07 5.61 -26.89
N GLU A 351 -2.68 6.58 -26.09
CA GLU A 351 -2.54 7.98 -26.48
C GLU A 351 -1.11 8.46 -26.25
N GLU A 352 -0.59 9.33 -27.13
CA GLU A 352 0.75 9.92 -26.97
C GLU A 352 0.79 10.91 -25.78
N ASN A 353 -0.32 11.61 -25.53
CA ASN A 353 -0.46 12.55 -24.42
C ASN A 353 -1.76 12.29 -23.64
N PRO A 354 -1.77 11.28 -22.76
CA PRO A 354 -2.96 10.91 -21.98
C PRO A 354 -3.48 12.03 -21.08
N ALA A 355 -2.63 12.95 -20.65
CA ALA A 355 -3.03 14.07 -19.81
C ALA A 355 -4.02 15.03 -20.50
N LEU A 356 -3.90 15.19 -21.81
CA LEU A 356 -4.80 16.02 -22.63
C LEU A 356 -5.85 15.20 -23.38
N GLY A 357 -5.80 13.87 -23.29
CA GLY A 357 -6.58 12.92 -24.03
C GLY A 357 -7.96 12.62 -23.47
N TYR A 358 -8.45 11.40 -23.78
CA TYR A 358 -9.74 10.89 -23.36
C TYR A 358 -9.67 10.36 -21.93
N ARG A 359 -9.95 11.24 -20.98
CA ARG A 359 -9.88 10.93 -19.53
C ARG A 359 -10.93 11.68 -18.71
N ALA A 360 -11.05 11.31 -17.46
CA ALA A 360 -11.79 12.02 -16.42
C ALA A 360 -13.24 12.34 -16.85
N ILE A 361 -13.63 13.61 -16.75
CA ILE A 361 -14.99 14.04 -17.12
C ILE A 361 -15.36 13.71 -18.56
N ARG A 362 -14.39 13.62 -19.48
CA ARG A 362 -14.65 13.26 -20.87
C ARG A 362 -15.15 11.83 -20.98
N ILE A 363 -14.59 10.90 -20.17
CA ILE A 363 -15.11 9.53 -20.04
C ILE A 363 -16.50 9.56 -19.41
N CYS A 364 -16.67 10.28 -18.30
CA CYS A 364 -17.95 10.38 -17.61
C CYS A 364 -19.10 10.88 -18.50
N LEU A 365 -18.83 11.86 -19.35
CA LEU A 365 -19.86 12.43 -20.26
C LEU A 365 -20.18 11.54 -21.47
N THR A 366 -19.29 10.64 -21.86
CA THR A 366 -19.48 9.71 -22.99
C THR A 366 -19.91 8.33 -22.54
N ARG A 367 -19.67 7.97 -21.27
CA ARG A 367 -20.09 6.72 -20.62
C ARG A 367 -20.94 7.05 -19.38
N PRO A 368 -22.15 7.62 -19.55
CA PRO A 368 -22.93 8.19 -18.45
C PRO A 368 -23.33 7.14 -17.38
N GLU A 369 -23.39 5.87 -17.70
CA GLU A 369 -23.75 4.82 -16.73
C GLU A 369 -22.69 4.67 -15.62
N ILE A 370 -21.38 4.75 -15.97
CA ILE A 370 -20.30 4.73 -14.98
C ILE A 370 -20.42 5.96 -14.07
N PHE A 371 -20.67 7.11 -14.66
CA PHE A 371 -20.78 8.37 -13.95
C PHE A 371 -22.02 8.42 -13.03
N LYS A 372 -23.19 7.95 -13.50
CA LYS A 372 -24.40 7.86 -12.68
C LYS A 372 -24.21 6.94 -11.47
N THR A 373 -23.55 5.78 -11.66
CA THR A 373 -23.25 4.85 -10.57
C THR A 373 -22.41 5.55 -9.49
N GLN A 374 -21.36 6.29 -9.88
CA GLN A 374 -20.54 7.04 -8.95
C GLN A 374 -21.34 8.16 -8.27
N LEU A 375 -22.14 8.93 -9.03
CA LEU A 375 -22.95 10.01 -8.48
C LEU A 375 -23.96 9.48 -7.46
N ARG A 376 -24.67 8.38 -7.72
CA ARG A 376 -25.59 7.78 -6.77
C ARG A 376 -24.89 7.40 -5.46
N ALA A 377 -23.73 6.75 -5.55
CA ALA A 377 -22.93 6.41 -4.37
C ALA A 377 -22.53 7.65 -3.56
N LEU A 378 -22.07 8.72 -4.22
CA LEU A 378 -21.68 9.97 -3.60
C LEU A 378 -22.85 10.66 -2.88
N TYR A 379 -23.97 10.72 -3.53
CA TYR A 379 -25.16 11.34 -2.94
C TYR A 379 -25.67 10.51 -1.75
N ARG A 380 -25.75 9.20 -1.85
CA ARG A 380 -26.08 8.33 -0.71
C ARG A 380 -25.14 8.58 0.46
N ALA A 381 -23.85 8.75 0.20
CA ALA A 381 -22.87 9.04 1.24
C ALA A 381 -23.02 10.45 1.85
N SER A 382 -23.54 11.41 1.11
CA SER A 382 -23.68 12.81 1.56
C SER A 382 -24.59 13.00 2.78
N VAL A 383 -25.50 12.06 3.05
CA VAL A 383 -26.40 12.11 4.23
C VAL A 383 -25.64 11.85 5.55
N TYR A 384 -24.43 11.32 5.47
CA TYR A 384 -23.62 10.96 6.64
C TYR A 384 -22.65 12.06 7.10
N GLY A 385 -22.54 13.17 6.35
CA GLY A 385 -21.69 14.31 6.76
C GLY A 385 -21.56 15.39 5.70
N ASN A 386 -20.49 16.18 5.79
CA ASN A 386 -20.24 17.34 4.93
C ASN A 386 -19.43 16.93 3.69
N LEU A 387 -20.12 16.47 2.65
CA LEU A 387 -19.52 16.02 1.40
C LEU A 387 -19.64 17.09 0.30
N SER A 388 -18.58 17.27 -0.45
CA SER A 388 -18.53 18.06 -1.69
C SER A 388 -17.99 17.19 -2.82
N ILE A 389 -18.46 17.40 -4.06
CA ILE A 389 -18.03 16.65 -5.24
C ILE A 389 -17.17 17.54 -6.12
N MET A 390 -15.97 17.06 -6.51
CA MET A 390 -15.09 17.72 -7.45
C MET A 390 -15.16 17.01 -8.81
N PHE A 391 -15.35 17.76 -9.87
CA PHE A 391 -15.33 17.27 -11.24
C PHE A 391 -14.00 17.69 -11.91
N PRO A 392 -13.11 16.73 -12.22
CA PRO A 392 -11.80 17.05 -12.79
C PRO A 392 -11.88 17.38 -14.28
N MET A 393 -10.89 18.12 -14.77
CA MET A 393 -10.67 18.38 -16.21
C MET A 393 -11.77 19.18 -16.92
N ILE A 394 -12.51 20.03 -16.22
CA ILE A 394 -13.55 20.89 -16.81
C ILE A 394 -12.89 22.01 -17.61
N ILE A 395 -13.26 22.11 -18.89
CA ILE A 395 -12.74 23.15 -19.80
C ILE A 395 -13.83 24.05 -20.40
N SER A 396 -15.11 23.74 -20.17
CA SER A 396 -16.19 24.53 -20.76
C SER A 396 -17.45 24.57 -19.90
N VAL A 397 -18.21 25.66 -20.02
CA VAL A 397 -19.54 25.79 -19.41
C VAL A 397 -20.53 24.73 -19.95
N LYS A 398 -20.31 24.27 -21.18
CA LYS A 398 -21.12 23.23 -21.80
C LYS A 398 -20.99 21.88 -21.05
N GLU A 399 -19.78 21.55 -20.61
CA GLU A 399 -19.54 20.35 -19.76
C GLU A 399 -20.26 20.47 -18.43
N VAL A 400 -20.17 21.63 -17.78
CA VAL A 400 -20.90 21.88 -16.52
C VAL A 400 -22.42 21.70 -16.67
N ARG A 401 -22.99 22.18 -17.78
CA ARG A 401 -24.42 21.99 -18.06
C ARG A 401 -24.75 20.50 -18.23
N LYS A 402 -23.96 19.77 -19.01
CA LYS A 402 -24.15 18.31 -19.17
C LYS A 402 -24.02 17.54 -17.85
N ILE A 403 -23.06 17.92 -17.00
CA ILE A 403 -22.93 17.31 -15.67
C ILE A 403 -24.21 17.53 -14.86
N LYS A 404 -24.75 18.74 -14.86
CA LYS A 404 -26.01 19.04 -14.16
C LYS A 404 -27.18 18.23 -14.69
N GLU A 405 -27.32 18.09 -16.02
CA GLU A 405 -28.35 17.25 -16.63
C GLU A 405 -28.24 15.78 -16.17
N ILE A 406 -27.01 15.24 -16.06
CA ILE A 406 -26.80 13.86 -15.59
C ILE A 406 -27.09 13.75 -14.09
N ILE A 407 -26.78 14.78 -13.30
CA ILE A 407 -27.12 14.84 -11.88
C ILE A 407 -28.63 14.81 -11.70
N ASP A 408 -29.35 15.69 -12.41
CA ASP A 408 -30.83 15.77 -12.35
C ASP A 408 -31.48 14.43 -12.74
N LEU A 409 -30.92 13.73 -13.74
CA LEU A 409 -31.39 12.39 -14.13
C LEU A 409 -31.09 11.34 -13.03
N ALA A 410 -29.92 11.40 -12.42
CA ALA A 410 -29.56 10.52 -11.32
C ALA A 410 -30.45 10.78 -10.09
N GLU A 411 -30.85 12.00 -9.80
CA GLU A 411 -31.79 12.37 -8.74
C GLU A 411 -33.23 11.92 -9.02
N ALA A 412 -33.65 11.86 -10.28
CA ALA A 412 -34.99 11.41 -10.69
C ALA A 412 -35.17 9.88 -10.61
N GLU A 413 -34.08 9.12 -10.59
CA GLU A 413 -34.13 7.67 -10.37
C GLU A 413 -34.50 7.38 -8.90
N ASP A 414 -35.65 6.74 -8.65
CA ASP A 414 -36.44 6.62 -7.41
C ASP A 414 -35.71 6.23 -6.10
N ILE A 415 -34.50 5.72 -6.17
CA ILE A 415 -33.62 5.36 -5.02
C ILE A 415 -33.09 6.61 -4.31
N PHE A 416 -32.99 7.71 -5.02
CA PHE A 416 -32.45 9.00 -4.60
C PHE A 416 -33.40 9.84 -3.77
N ALA A 417 -34.65 9.91 -4.18
CA ALA A 417 -35.66 10.76 -3.53
C ALA A 417 -35.86 10.42 -2.05
N LYS A 418 -35.54 9.18 -1.62
CA LYS A 418 -35.67 8.72 -0.23
C LYS A 418 -34.48 9.13 0.65
N ALA A 419 -33.30 9.27 0.10
CA ALA A 419 -32.10 9.67 0.85
C ALA A 419 -32.02 11.20 1.03
N VAL A 420 -32.38 11.96 -0.01
CA VAL A 420 -32.29 13.44 -0.02
C VAL A 420 -33.41 14.07 0.82
N LYS A 421 -34.62 13.50 0.87
CA LYS A 421 -35.73 13.99 1.70
C LYS A 421 -35.46 13.99 3.21
N LYS A 422 -34.39 13.37 3.68
CA LYS A 422 -34.04 13.31 5.11
C LYS A 422 -33.09 14.41 5.58
N LYS A 423 -32.50 15.23 4.71
CA LYS A 423 -31.65 16.36 5.11
C LYS A 423 -31.67 17.50 4.09
N GLU A 424 -32.33 18.61 4.45
CA GLU A 424 -32.16 19.93 3.83
C GLU A 424 -30.82 20.59 4.20
N ALA A 425 -29.73 19.82 4.30
CA ALA A 425 -28.47 20.38 4.70
C ALA A 425 -27.32 19.87 3.83
N GLY A 426 -26.84 20.72 2.97
CA GLY A 426 -25.44 20.82 2.72
C GLY A 426 -24.84 20.18 1.48
N ILE A 427 -25.57 20.03 0.37
CA ILE A 427 -24.89 19.95 -0.93
C ILE A 427 -24.68 21.38 -1.43
N SER A 428 -23.55 21.94 -1.08
CA SER A 428 -23.13 23.21 -1.67
C SER A 428 -22.53 22.92 -3.04
N ILE A 429 -23.34 22.91 -4.09
CA ILE A 429 -22.83 23.16 -5.43
C ILE A 429 -22.41 24.63 -5.38
N TYR A 430 -21.12 24.90 -5.27
CA TYR A 430 -20.62 26.25 -5.29
C TYR A 430 -21.04 26.95 -6.58
N LYS A 431 -21.95 27.88 -6.49
CA LYS A 431 -22.50 28.66 -7.60
C LYS A 431 -21.57 29.80 -8.04
N GLU A 432 -20.42 29.98 -7.43
CA GLU A 432 -19.52 31.09 -7.70
C GLU A 432 -18.46 30.71 -8.72
N ASN A 433 -18.24 31.61 -9.68
CA ASN A 433 -17.27 31.47 -10.77
C ASN A 433 -15.82 31.23 -10.31
N ASP A 434 -15.49 31.56 -9.06
CA ASP A 434 -14.15 31.44 -8.49
C ASP A 434 -13.75 30.00 -8.11
N ALA A 435 -14.73 29.16 -7.75
CA ALA A 435 -14.44 27.75 -7.41
C ALA A 435 -14.01 26.91 -8.62
N MET A 436 -14.43 27.29 -9.80
CA MET A 436 -14.05 26.60 -11.05
C MET A 436 -12.58 26.84 -11.42
N TRP A 437 -12.04 28.03 -11.09
CA TRP A 437 -10.62 28.36 -11.27
C TRP A 437 -9.73 27.68 -10.24
N VAL A 438 -10.20 27.55 -9.01
CA VAL A 438 -9.47 26.87 -7.93
C VAL A 438 -9.30 25.37 -8.22
N ALA A 439 -10.31 24.70 -8.76
CA ALA A 439 -10.20 23.29 -9.17
C ALA A 439 -9.23 23.06 -10.32
N CYS A 440 -9.19 23.99 -11.32
CA CYS A 440 -8.21 23.95 -12.39
C CYS A 440 -6.78 24.27 -11.92
N LEU A 441 -6.62 25.21 -11.00
CA LEU A 441 -5.32 25.61 -10.43
C LEU A 441 -4.71 24.53 -9.54
N LEU A 442 -5.51 23.83 -8.75
CA LEU A 442 -5.06 22.70 -7.92
C LEU A 442 -4.55 21.54 -8.80
N TYR A 443 -5.21 21.30 -9.94
CA TYR A 443 -4.78 20.24 -10.86
C TYR A 443 -3.46 20.58 -11.59
N THR A 444 -3.23 21.86 -11.91
CA THR A 444 -1.97 22.31 -12.55
C THR A 444 -0.79 22.32 -11.57
N SER A 445 -1.01 22.53 -10.28
CA SER A 445 0.04 22.43 -9.27
C SER A 445 0.46 20.98 -8.99
N ASP A 446 -0.49 20.05 -8.92
CA ASP A 446 -0.19 18.61 -8.76
C ASP A 446 0.59 18.03 -9.97
N ALA A 447 0.31 18.53 -11.19
CA ALA A 447 1.06 18.11 -12.39
C ALA A 447 2.49 18.67 -12.43
N ALA A 448 2.80 19.71 -11.66
CA ALA A 448 4.14 20.27 -11.54
C ALA A 448 4.98 19.53 -10.49
N ASP A 449 4.35 19.02 -9.42
CA ASP A 449 5.02 18.29 -8.35
C ASP A 449 5.40 16.86 -8.75
N ASP A 450 4.68 16.23 -9.70
CA ASP A 450 5.03 14.91 -10.25
C ASP A 450 6.27 14.95 -11.19
N LYS A 451 6.85 16.12 -11.45
CA LYS A 451 8.05 16.30 -12.29
C LYS A 451 9.26 16.93 -11.57
N ALA A 452 9.16 17.15 -10.26
CA ALA A 452 10.26 17.69 -9.46
C ALA A 452 10.98 16.58 -8.66
#